data_158f1e46236b7f264ba955fff5461ad1
#
_entry.id   158f1e46236b7f264ba955fff5461ad1
#
_cell.length_a   1.000
_cell.length_b   1.000
_cell.length_c   1.000
_cell.angle_alpha   90.00
_cell.angle_beta   90.00
_cell.angle_gamma   90.00
#
_symmetry.space_group_name_H-M   'P 1'
#
loop_
_entity.id
_entity.type
_entity.pdbx_description
1 polymer ?
#
loop_
_entity_poly.entity_id
_entity_poly.type
_entity_poly.pdbx_seq_one_letter_code
_entity_poly.pdbx_strand_id
1 'polypeptide(L)'
;MLMPKRVKYRRQQRGRMKGKATRGNVVNYGEWGLMATEPCWITANQIEAARVAMTRYTKRGGQVWIKIFPDKPVTQKPAETRMGSGKGSPEYWVAVVKPGRVLFEIAGVPEDAAREAMRLASHKLACKTKIVAREAAETENGGEN
;
A
#
# COMPACT_ATOMS: atom_id res chain seq x y z
N MET A 1 3.81 -12.82 -7.18
CA MET A 1 4.15 -11.73 -6.28
C MET A 1 4.45 -10.47 -7.06
N LEU A 2 4.07 -9.35 -6.52
CA LEU A 2 4.26 -8.08 -7.21
C LEU A 2 5.73 -7.68 -7.21
N MET A 3 6.24 -7.36 -8.39
CA MET A 3 7.59 -6.83 -8.53
C MET A 3 7.71 -6.21 -9.92
N PRO A 4 8.63 -5.26 -10.10
CA PRO A 4 8.79 -4.66 -11.43
C PRO A 4 9.30 -5.68 -12.43
N LYS A 5 8.79 -5.60 -13.64
CA LYS A 5 9.28 -6.46 -14.72
C LYS A 5 10.66 -6.01 -15.19
N ARG A 6 10.94 -4.73 -15.08
CA ARG A 6 12.20 -4.18 -15.55
C ARG A 6 12.60 -3.03 -14.61
N VAL A 7 13.85 -3.00 -14.22
CA VAL A 7 14.38 -1.90 -13.41
C VAL A 7 15.66 -1.40 -14.01
N LYS A 8 15.86 -0.09 -13.95
CA LYS A 8 17.10 0.52 -14.40
C LYS A 8 18.25 0.14 -13.48
N TYR A 9 18.00 0.16 -12.17
CA TYR A 9 18.98 -0.24 -11.17
C TYR A 9 18.35 -1.25 -10.24
N ARG A 10 19.06 -2.33 -10.00
CA ARG A 10 18.55 -3.39 -9.12
C ARG A 10 18.77 -3.06 -7.66
N ARG A 11 19.70 -2.17 -7.36
CA ARG A 11 19.99 -1.76 -6.00
C ARG A 11 19.81 -0.26 -5.92
N GLN A 12 19.15 0.17 -4.85
CA GLN A 12 18.87 1.58 -4.65
C GLN A 12 19.17 1.93 -3.21
N GLN A 13 19.47 3.21 -3.00
CA GLN A 13 19.69 3.70 -1.67
C GLN A 13 18.39 3.74 -0.90
N ARG A 14 18.50 3.70 0.44
CA ARG A 14 17.32 3.67 1.28
C ARG A 14 16.45 4.91 1.10
N GLY A 15 17.05 6.08 1.00
CA GLY A 15 16.28 7.29 0.84
C GLY A 15 15.66 7.75 2.14
N ARG A 16 14.88 8.82 2.04
CA ARG A 16 14.20 9.41 3.19
C ARG A 16 12.71 9.24 3.07
N MET A 17 12.06 9.06 4.22
CA MET A 17 10.61 8.88 4.26
C MET A 17 9.96 10.09 4.91
N LYS A 18 10.29 11.29 4.43
CA LYS A 18 9.75 12.52 4.95
C LYS A 18 8.61 13.04 4.10
N GLY A 19 7.77 13.85 4.70
CA GLY A 19 6.70 14.53 3.99
C GLY A 19 5.43 13.71 3.92
N LYS A 20 4.45 14.29 3.26
CA LYS A 20 3.14 13.67 3.08
C LYS A 20 2.97 13.32 1.62
N ALA A 21 2.07 12.39 1.36
CA ALA A 21 1.76 12.01 -0.01
C ALA A 21 1.07 13.17 -0.70
N THR A 22 1.56 13.52 -1.91
CA THR A 22 0.93 14.53 -2.73
C THR A 22 0.16 13.91 -3.88
N ARG A 23 0.41 12.63 -4.16
CA ARG A 23 -0.31 11.88 -5.17
C ARG A 23 -0.82 10.61 -4.53
N GLY A 24 -1.92 10.10 -5.06
CA GLY A 24 -2.49 8.89 -4.51
C GLY A 24 -3.05 9.07 -3.11
N ASN A 25 -3.48 10.28 -2.79
CA ASN A 25 -3.98 10.60 -1.45
C ASN A 25 -5.50 10.71 -1.41
N VAL A 26 -6.19 10.33 -2.45
CA VAL A 26 -7.65 10.33 -2.48
C VAL A 26 -8.14 9.01 -3.06
N VAL A 27 -9.37 8.65 -2.71
CA VAL A 27 -10.01 7.46 -3.25
C VAL A 27 -10.56 7.80 -4.63
N ASN A 28 -10.10 7.07 -5.65
CA ASN A 28 -10.45 7.39 -7.04
C ASN A 28 -11.40 6.39 -7.67
N TYR A 29 -11.19 5.10 -7.45
CA TYR A 29 -11.93 4.05 -8.14
C TYR A 29 -12.97 3.41 -7.29
N GLY A 30 -12.71 3.26 -6.01
CA GLY A 30 -13.62 2.59 -5.11
C GLY A 30 -14.49 3.57 -4.34
N GLU A 31 -15.19 3.03 -3.37
CA GLU A 31 -16.03 3.83 -2.46
C GLU A 31 -15.32 4.04 -1.13
N TRP A 32 -14.45 3.11 -0.75
CA TRP A 32 -13.71 3.15 0.50
C TRP A 32 -12.26 2.88 0.22
N GLY A 33 -11.40 3.48 1.02
CA GLY A 33 -9.97 3.29 0.87
C GLY A 33 -9.29 3.09 2.21
N LEU A 34 -8.15 2.40 2.18
CA LEU A 34 -7.30 2.23 3.34
C LEU A 34 -6.10 3.14 3.16
N MET A 35 -5.94 4.10 4.06
CA MET A 35 -4.94 5.15 3.94
C MET A 35 -3.90 4.99 5.03
N ALA A 36 -2.63 5.13 4.68
CA ALA A 36 -1.54 5.10 5.66
C ALA A 36 -1.52 6.39 6.47
N THR A 37 -1.32 6.27 7.77
CA THR A 37 -1.22 7.43 8.64
C THR A 37 0.19 7.69 9.11
N GLU A 38 1.13 6.82 8.76
CA GLU A 38 2.53 7.01 9.11
C GLU A 38 3.38 6.50 7.96
N PRO A 39 4.65 6.96 7.85
CA PRO A 39 5.50 6.46 6.78
C PRO A 39 5.93 5.04 7.05
N CYS A 40 6.06 4.25 5.98
CA CYS A 40 6.51 2.87 6.15
C CYS A 40 6.90 2.28 4.80
N TRP A 41 7.55 1.14 4.88
CA TRP A 41 7.83 0.30 3.71
C TRP A 41 6.91 -0.91 3.79
N ILE A 42 6.17 -1.13 2.72
CA ILE A 42 5.25 -2.27 2.64
C ILE A 42 5.80 -3.24 1.61
N THR A 43 6.05 -4.47 2.04
CA THR A 43 6.65 -5.47 1.15
C THR A 43 5.61 -6.03 0.19
N ALA A 44 6.10 -6.62 -0.90
CA ALA A 44 5.21 -7.29 -1.86
C ALA A 44 4.37 -8.36 -1.16
N ASN A 45 4.98 -9.11 -0.22
CA ASN A 45 4.25 -10.13 0.51
C ASN A 45 3.13 -9.53 1.35
N GLN A 46 3.37 -8.40 2.00
CA GLN A 46 2.34 -7.73 2.79
C GLN A 46 1.20 -7.24 1.92
N ILE A 47 1.53 -6.68 0.76
CA ILE A 47 0.50 -6.21 -0.17
C ILE A 47 -0.39 -7.37 -0.60
N GLU A 48 0.22 -8.48 -0.95
CA GLU A 48 -0.55 -9.65 -1.38
C GLU A 48 -1.38 -10.22 -0.25
N ALA A 49 -0.81 -10.29 0.95
CA ALA A 49 -1.55 -10.80 2.10
C ALA A 49 -2.77 -9.93 2.41
N ALA A 50 -2.62 -8.61 2.33
CA ALA A 50 -3.73 -7.69 2.57
C ALA A 50 -4.81 -7.86 1.51
N ARG A 51 -4.40 -7.98 0.25
CA ARG A 51 -5.37 -8.18 -0.84
C ARG A 51 -6.16 -9.44 -0.64
N VAL A 52 -5.48 -10.52 -0.28
CA VAL A 52 -6.14 -11.80 -0.07
C VAL A 52 -7.11 -11.72 1.10
N ALA A 53 -6.72 -11.04 2.18
CA ALA A 53 -7.60 -10.90 3.34
C ALA A 53 -8.90 -10.20 2.97
N MET A 54 -8.80 -9.11 2.19
CA MET A 54 -10.00 -8.40 1.76
C MET A 54 -10.87 -9.27 0.85
N THR A 55 -10.24 -9.93 -0.11
CA THR A 55 -10.98 -10.74 -1.06
C THR A 55 -11.70 -11.90 -0.38
N ARG A 56 -11.04 -12.52 0.58
CA ARG A 56 -11.66 -13.62 1.31
C ARG A 56 -12.86 -13.18 2.12
N TYR A 57 -12.74 -12.03 2.77
CA TYR A 57 -13.84 -11.56 3.60
C TYR A 57 -15.06 -11.25 2.75
N THR A 58 -14.87 -10.62 1.60
CA THR A 58 -15.99 -10.26 0.75
C THR A 58 -16.48 -11.42 -0.09
N LYS A 59 -15.80 -12.56 -0.03
CA LYS A 59 -16.15 -13.76 -0.81
C LYS A 59 -16.22 -13.46 -2.29
N ARG A 60 -15.26 -12.63 -2.74
CA ARG A 60 -15.17 -12.22 -4.14
C ARG A 60 -16.28 -11.30 -4.57
N GLY A 61 -17.06 -10.77 -3.64
CA GLY A 61 -18.01 -9.72 -3.95
C GLY A 61 -17.28 -8.41 -4.08
N GLY A 62 -17.79 -7.52 -4.93
CA GLY A 62 -17.21 -6.23 -5.13
C GLY A 62 -15.87 -6.27 -5.85
N GLN A 63 -15.18 -5.15 -5.80
CA GLN A 63 -13.89 -5.00 -6.47
C GLN A 63 -12.87 -4.40 -5.51
N VAL A 64 -11.61 -4.83 -5.67
CA VAL A 64 -10.51 -4.34 -4.86
C VAL A 64 -9.44 -3.82 -5.80
N TRP A 65 -8.92 -2.63 -5.52
CA TRP A 65 -7.82 -2.06 -6.27
C TRP A 65 -6.62 -1.92 -5.37
N ILE A 66 -5.45 -2.31 -5.87
CA ILE A 66 -4.17 -2.07 -5.20
C ILE A 66 -3.62 -0.78 -5.76
N LYS A 67 -3.41 0.21 -4.89
CA LYS A 67 -3.00 1.54 -5.32
C LYS A 67 -1.51 1.79 -5.16
N ILE A 68 -0.77 0.84 -4.64
CA ILE A 68 0.67 0.96 -4.46
C ILE A 68 1.35 -0.19 -5.16
N PHE A 69 2.62 0.02 -5.50
CA PHE A 69 3.39 -1.01 -6.18
C PHE A 69 4.77 -1.08 -5.54
N PRO A 70 5.29 -2.28 -5.27
CA PRO A 70 6.59 -2.44 -4.62
C PRO A 70 7.70 -2.32 -5.68
N ASP A 71 8.18 -1.11 -5.90
CA ASP A 71 9.17 -0.86 -6.93
C ASP A 71 10.56 -0.59 -6.38
N LYS A 72 10.76 -0.61 -5.06
CA LYS A 72 12.05 -0.37 -4.47
C LYS A 72 12.67 -1.68 -4.00
N PRO A 73 13.85 -2.05 -4.50
CA PRO A 73 14.51 -3.27 -4.04
C PRO A 73 15.20 -3.03 -2.69
N VAL A 74 15.12 -4.02 -1.83
CA VAL A 74 15.79 -4.00 -0.54
C VAL A 74 16.78 -5.14 -0.53
N THR A 75 18.01 -4.85 -0.11
CA THR A 75 19.06 -5.83 -0.06
C THR A 75 19.40 -6.15 1.38
N GLN A 76 19.81 -7.37 1.61
CA GLN A 76 20.25 -7.83 2.91
C GLN A 76 21.62 -8.47 2.74
N LYS A 77 22.51 -8.19 3.68
CA LYS A 77 23.78 -8.89 3.68
C LYS A 77 23.58 -10.27 4.29
N PRO A 78 24.09 -11.31 3.65
CA PRO A 78 24.06 -12.64 4.28
C PRO A 78 24.84 -12.62 5.59
N ALA A 79 24.49 -13.53 6.49
CA ALA A 79 25.10 -13.55 7.80
C ALA A 79 26.62 -13.74 7.70
N GLU A 80 27.07 -14.43 6.68
CA GLU A 80 28.51 -14.69 6.51
C GLU A 80 29.25 -13.63 5.74
N THR A 81 28.56 -12.60 5.26
CA THR A 81 29.18 -11.56 4.46
C THR A 81 30.03 -10.68 5.36
N ARG A 82 31.27 -10.49 4.96
CA ARG A 82 32.18 -9.63 5.70
C ARG A 82 31.81 -8.18 5.45
N MET A 83 32.10 -7.33 6.44
CA MET A 83 31.89 -5.92 6.30
C MET A 83 32.74 -5.40 5.15
N GLY A 84 32.14 -4.51 4.37
CA GLY A 84 32.86 -3.91 3.26
C GLY A 84 32.81 -4.69 1.97
N SER A 85 32.17 -5.83 1.95
CA SER A 85 32.09 -6.61 0.72
C SER A 85 30.99 -6.12 -0.21
N GLY A 86 30.40 -4.96 0.05
CA GLY A 86 29.42 -4.37 -0.83
C GLY A 86 28.00 -4.79 -0.54
N LYS A 87 27.07 -4.27 -1.33
CA LYS A 87 25.67 -4.60 -1.18
C LYS A 87 25.40 -6.00 -1.71
N GLY A 88 24.53 -6.71 -1.01
CA GLY A 88 24.05 -7.98 -1.50
C GLY A 88 23.05 -7.82 -2.64
N SER A 89 22.59 -8.94 -3.17
CA SER A 89 21.54 -8.93 -4.19
C SER A 89 20.21 -8.48 -3.58
N PRO A 90 19.30 -7.95 -4.39
CA PRO A 90 17.98 -7.61 -3.88
C PRO A 90 17.29 -8.85 -3.33
N GLU A 91 16.76 -8.73 -2.12
CA GLU A 91 16.07 -9.83 -1.46
C GLU A 91 14.58 -9.75 -1.66
N TYR A 92 14.04 -8.54 -1.67
CA TYR A 92 12.60 -8.37 -1.80
C TYR A 92 12.33 -6.95 -2.23
N TRP A 93 11.07 -6.70 -2.58
CA TRP A 93 10.66 -5.42 -3.10
C TRP A 93 9.65 -4.78 -2.15
N VAL A 94 9.72 -3.46 -2.01
CA VAL A 94 8.83 -2.73 -1.12
C VAL A 94 8.27 -1.52 -1.83
N ALA A 95 7.09 -1.09 -1.37
CA ALA A 95 6.52 0.20 -1.72
C ALA A 95 6.86 1.17 -0.60
N VAL A 96 7.42 2.34 -0.95
CA VAL A 96 7.70 3.38 0.02
C VAL A 96 6.45 4.22 0.15
N VAL A 97 5.89 4.26 1.37
CA VAL A 97 4.61 4.88 1.61
C VAL A 97 4.78 6.06 2.55
N LYS A 98 4.17 7.19 2.17
CA LYS A 98 4.14 8.39 3.00
C LYS A 98 2.76 8.54 3.62
N PRO A 99 2.65 9.24 4.75
CA PRO A 99 1.35 9.46 5.37
C PRO A 99 0.38 10.12 4.38
N GLY A 100 -0.86 9.67 4.37
CA GLY A 100 -1.87 10.17 3.47
C GLY A 100 -2.02 9.39 2.19
N ARG A 101 -1.16 8.40 1.95
CA ARG A 101 -1.27 7.60 0.73
C ARG A 101 -2.36 6.56 0.88
N VAL A 102 -3.25 6.49 -0.12
CA VAL A 102 -4.27 5.44 -0.18
C VAL A 102 -3.60 4.18 -0.71
N LEU A 103 -3.72 3.10 0.05
CA LEU A 103 -3.04 1.84 -0.26
C LEU A 103 -3.93 0.91 -1.07
N PHE A 104 -5.19 0.79 -0.68
CA PHE A 104 -6.16 -0.08 -1.33
C PHE A 104 -7.49 0.64 -1.42
N GLU A 105 -8.29 0.25 -2.40
CA GLU A 105 -9.66 0.74 -2.52
C GLU A 105 -10.59 -0.43 -2.71
N ILE A 106 -11.83 -0.27 -2.27
CA ILE A 106 -12.83 -1.32 -2.39
C ILE A 106 -14.17 -0.68 -2.76
N ALA A 107 -14.95 -1.39 -3.55
CA ALA A 107 -16.27 -0.94 -3.97
C ALA A 107 -17.16 -2.15 -4.18
N GLY A 108 -18.47 -1.88 -4.24
CA GLY A 108 -19.41 -2.93 -4.55
C GLY A 108 -19.83 -3.77 -3.37
N VAL A 109 -19.54 -3.32 -2.14
CA VAL A 109 -19.95 -4.03 -0.93
C VAL A 109 -20.53 -3.01 0.04
N PRO A 110 -21.36 -3.45 1.00
CA PRO A 110 -21.90 -2.54 2.01
C PRO A 110 -20.79 -1.95 2.88
N GLU A 111 -21.09 -0.82 3.50
CA GLU A 111 -20.08 -0.12 4.30
C GLU A 111 -19.51 -1.00 5.40
N ASP A 112 -20.36 -1.72 6.13
CA ASP A 112 -19.87 -2.54 7.23
C ASP A 112 -18.94 -3.66 6.72
N ALA A 113 -19.25 -4.25 5.58
CA ALA A 113 -18.38 -5.25 4.99
C ALA A 113 -17.08 -4.64 4.51
N ALA A 114 -17.14 -3.45 3.92
CA ALA A 114 -15.93 -2.77 3.47
C ALA A 114 -15.02 -2.44 4.65
N ARG A 115 -15.59 -1.92 5.74
CA ARG A 115 -14.80 -1.58 6.92
C ARG A 115 -14.14 -2.79 7.54
N GLU A 116 -14.86 -3.91 7.62
CA GLU A 116 -14.28 -5.11 8.19
C GLU A 116 -13.19 -5.69 7.28
N ALA A 117 -13.42 -5.69 5.97
CA ALA A 117 -12.40 -6.15 5.04
C ALA A 117 -11.13 -5.32 5.16
N MET A 118 -11.28 -3.99 5.27
CA MET A 118 -10.13 -3.11 5.41
C MET A 118 -9.42 -3.31 6.75
N ARG A 119 -10.18 -3.58 7.81
CA ARG A 119 -9.58 -3.84 9.11
C ARG A 119 -8.72 -5.10 9.06
N LEU A 120 -9.22 -6.15 8.42
CA LEU A 120 -8.45 -7.38 8.28
C LEU A 120 -7.20 -7.15 7.45
N ALA A 121 -7.32 -6.36 6.39
CA ALA A 121 -6.15 -6.04 5.56
C ALA A 121 -5.11 -5.27 6.35
N SER A 122 -5.55 -4.34 7.20
CA SER A 122 -4.61 -3.51 7.95
C SER A 122 -3.74 -4.32 8.89
N HIS A 123 -4.24 -5.46 9.36
CA HIS A 123 -3.44 -6.32 10.24
C HIS A 123 -2.28 -6.98 9.51
N LYS A 124 -2.30 -6.98 8.18
CA LYS A 124 -1.22 -7.57 7.40
C LYS A 124 -0.16 -6.55 7.01
N LEU A 125 -0.38 -5.28 7.33
CA LEU A 125 0.51 -4.21 6.91
C LEU A 125 1.39 -3.74 8.05
N ALA A 126 2.52 -3.14 7.70
CA ALA A 126 3.51 -2.74 8.70
C ALA A 126 3.19 -1.41 9.36
N CYS A 127 2.34 -0.59 8.75
CA CYS A 127 2.10 0.75 9.25
C CYS A 127 0.67 0.91 9.72
N LYS A 128 0.45 1.98 10.48
CA LYS A 128 -0.89 2.32 10.92
C LYS A 128 -1.68 2.90 9.77
N THR A 129 -2.95 2.60 9.75
CA THR A 129 -3.83 2.98 8.65
C THR A 129 -5.15 3.47 9.21
N LYS A 130 -5.91 4.12 8.34
CA LYS A 130 -7.29 4.47 8.65
C LYS A 130 -8.14 4.25 7.41
N ILE A 131 -9.43 4.07 7.62
CA ILE A 131 -10.37 3.86 6.54
C ILE A 131 -10.97 5.21 6.16
N VAL A 132 -10.96 5.50 4.85
CA VAL A 132 -11.48 6.77 4.36
C VAL A 132 -12.52 6.48 3.29
N ALA A 133 -13.50 7.38 3.20
CA ALA A 133 -14.53 7.29 2.18
C ALA A 133 -14.13 8.12 0.98
N ARG A 134 -14.68 7.77 -0.18
CA ARG A 134 -14.50 8.57 -1.36
C ARG A 134 -15.25 9.88 -1.18
N GLU A 135 -14.55 10.99 -1.45
CA GLU A 135 -15.18 12.28 -1.35
C GLU A 135 -16.14 12.48 -2.51
N ALA A 136 -17.29 13.06 -2.20
CA ALA A 136 -18.25 13.37 -3.23
C ALA A 136 -17.71 14.50 -4.10
N ALA A 137 -17.89 14.35 -5.42
CA ALA A 137 -17.37 15.35 -6.33
C ALA A 137 -18.02 16.68 -6.08
N GLU A 138 -19.24 16.61 -5.64
CA GLU A 138 -19.95 17.84 -5.47
C GLU A 138 -19.68 18.44 -4.16
N THR A 139 -18.99 17.80 -3.34
CA THR A 139 -18.61 18.50 -2.19
C THR A 139 -17.86 19.58 -2.61
N GLU A 140 -17.70 19.20 -3.61
CA GLU A 140 -17.32 19.99 -4.13
C GLU A 140 -18.24 20.69 -4.50
N ASN A 141 -18.74 20.42 -4.60
CA ASN A 141 -19.57 21.09 -4.87
C ASN A 141 -20.35 21.33 -3.94
N GLY A 142 -20.15 20.93 -3.44
CA GLY A 142 -20.72 21.26 -2.80
C GLY A 142 -20.97 21.43 -2.03
N GLY A 143 -21.05 21.32 -1.94
CA GLY A 143 -21.27 21.61 -1.32
C GLY A 143 -21.58 21.86 -0.70
N GLU A 144 -21.63 21.63 -0.66
CA GLU A 144 -21.83 21.98 -0.16
C GLU A 144 -22.01 22.45 0.35
N ASN A 145 -21.94 22.46 0.10
CA ASN A 145 -22.15 23.02 0.53
C ASN A 145 -22.60 23.52 1.00
#